data_5209468e03047212ee739210ff10e6bb
#
_entry.id   5209468e03047212ee739210ff10e6bb
#
_cell.length_a   1.000
_cell.length_b   1.000
_cell.length_c   1.000
_cell.angle_alpha   90.00
_cell.angle_beta   90.00
_cell.angle_gamma   90.00
#
_symmetry.space_group_name_H-M   'P 1'
#
loop_
_entity.id
_entity.type
_entity.pdbx_description
1 polymer ?
#
loop_
_entity_poly.entity_id
_entity_poly.type
_entity_poly.pdbx_seq_one_letter_code
_entity_poly.pdbx_strand_id
1 'polypeptide(L)'
;LWAVSHLSLRKWAPSANGLLFPITAFLQGIGIAFVLRIDSDLLIGHLVWSAFSTCGFISVIAGIRDFKRLKNFQRPLGLIGLLLIFVPTVMKLIDGEIGSYRSFQISSVAIDPGPLGTLCLIIFFAGWLATYRSRNTAEYLGQAEPLEGDPSRFIPLIGAWLIASIAVIFQSDISSAFIIVTIFLSMWWVAVGRPLDLAVFLTAIIGSVLLAVNNVPELQERFAAWTDPWSNPQFGEAIYRSTFSLAGGGLTGTGPGEGAADWVAGATDQLAFVPIAEELGFIGGS
;
A
#
# COMPACT_ATOMS: atom_id res chain seq x y z
N LEU A 1 -21.40 8.36 -8.33
CA LEU A 1 -20.66 7.60 -7.31
C LEU A 1 -20.66 8.36 -5.97
N TRP A 2 -20.18 9.58 -5.90
CA TRP A 2 -20.01 10.34 -4.64
C TRP A 2 -21.33 10.67 -3.94
N ALA A 3 -22.39 11.04 -4.68
CA ALA A 3 -23.70 11.27 -4.10
C ALA A 3 -24.25 10.02 -3.39
N VAL A 4 -24.09 8.85 -4.03
CA VAL A 4 -24.53 7.56 -3.46
C VAL A 4 -23.72 7.24 -2.20
N SER A 5 -22.41 7.42 -2.24
CA SER A 5 -21.53 7.23 -1.07
C SER A 5 -21.90 8.16 0.08
N HIS A 6 -22.19 9.43 -0.21
CA HIS A 6 -22.58 10.41 0.80
C HIS A 6 -23.90 10.05 1.48
N LEU A 7 -24.90 9.65 0.70
CA LEU A 7 -26.19 9.21 1.22
C LEU A 7 -26.06 7.93 2.05
N SER A 8 -25.21 7.01 1.61
CA SER A 8 -24.89 5.78 2.34
C SER A 8 -24.23 6.06 3.69
N LEU A 9 -23.27 6.99 3.70
CA LEU A 9 -22.58 7.41 4.92
C LEU A 9 -23.57 8.02 5.93
N ARG A 10 -24.44 8.93 5.46
CA ARG A 10 -25.46 9.54 6.33
C ARG A 10 -26.43 8.53 6.91
N LYS A 11 -26.76 7.48 6.14
CA LYS A 11 -27.74 6.46 6.56
C LYS A 11 -27.14 5.44 7.54
N TRP A 12 -25.92 4.97 7.28
CA TRP A 12 -25.33 3.84 8.03
C TRP A 12 -24.22 4.23 9.00
N ALA A 13 -23.61 5.41 8.85
CA ALA A 13 -22.57 5.93 9.74
C ALA A 13 -22.76 7.42 10.05
N PRO A 14 -23.87 7.83 10.70
CA PRO A 14 -24.19 9.24 10.94
C PRO A 14 -23.19 9.95 11.87
N SER A 15 -22.43 9.22 12.68
CA SER A 15 -21.39 9.74 13.58
C SER A 15 -20.02 9.85 12.92
N ALA A 16 -19.88 9.52 11.62
CA ALA A 16 -18.61 9.64 10.92
C ALA A 16 -18.18 11.11 10.78
N ASN A 17 -16.85 11.33 10.76
CA ASN A 17 -16.30 12.66 10.56
C ASN A 17 -16.73 13.22 9.20
N GLY A 18 -17.42 14.36 9.21
CA GLY A 18 -17.99 14.98 8.02
C GLY A 18 -16.97 15.49 7.01
N LEU A 19 -15.70 15.67 7.39
CA LEU A 19 -14.64 16.20 6.52
C LEU A 19 -13.93 15.12 5.69
N LEU A 20 -13.86 13.89 6.18
CA LEU A 20 -13.11 12.83 5.50
C LEU A 20 -13.64 12.54 4.10
N PHE A 21 -14.95 12.44 3.96
CA PHE A 21 -15.55 12.09 2.68
C PHE A 21 -15.41 13.18 1.61
N PRO A 22 -15.69 14.48 1.89
CA PRO A 22 -15.45 15.56 0.93
C PRO A 22 -14.00 15.65 0.46
N ILE A 23 -13.03 15.50 1.37
CA ILE A 23 -11.60 15.51 1.04
C ILE A 23 -11.26 14.35 0.10
N THR A 24 -11.74 13.14 0.40
CA THR A 24 -11.52 11.96 -0.45
C THR A 24 -12.14 12.15 -1.83
N ALA A 25 -13.37 12.69 -1.91
CA ALA A 25 -14.04 12.96 -3.17
C ALA A 25 -13.31 14.01 -4.00
N PHE A 26 -12.77 15.05 -3.36
CA PHE A 26 -11.97 16.09 -4.01
C PHE A 26 -10.67 15.54 -4.59
N LEU A 27 -9.91 14.77 -3.78
CA LEU A 27 -8.67 14.13 -4.23
C LEU A 27 -8.92 13.14 -5.38
N GLN A 28 -10.00 12.38 -5.32
CA GLN A 28 -10.37 11.48 -6.42
C GLN A 28 -10.75 12.27 -7.68
N GLY A 29 -11.40 13.42 -7.54
CA GLY A 29 -11.73 14.31 -8.65
C GLY A 29 -10.47 14.83 -9.35
N ILE A 30 -9.48 15.28 -8.59
CA ILE A 30 -8.16 15.67 -9.12
C ILE A 30 -7.52 14.47 -9.83
N GLY A 31 -7.48 13.29 -9.21
CA GLY A 31 -6.90 12.09 -9.81
C GLY A 31 -7.54 11.73 -11.16
N ILE A 32 -8.87 11.78 -11.26
CA ILE A 32 -9.58 11.51 -12.53
C ILE A 32 -9.20 12.55 -13.61
N ALA A 33 -9.11 13.84 -13.25
CA ALA A 33 -8.74 14.89 -14.18
C ALA A 33 -7.33 14.68 -14.73
N PHE A 34 -6.37 14.30 -13.88
CA PHE A 34 -5.00 14.03 -14.30
C PHE A 34 -4.87 12.74 -15.11
N VAL A 35 -5.57 11.66 -14.74
CA VAL A 35 -5.60 10.42 -15.54
C VAL A 35 -6.14 10.71 -16.94
N LEU A 36 -7.24 11.43 -17.06
CA LEU A 36 -7.82 11.79 -18.35
C LEU A 36 -6.85 12.60 -19.22
N ARG A 37 -6.04 13.44 -18.60
CA ARG A 37 -5.08 14.28 -19.31
C ARG A 37 -3.84 13.52 -19.77
N ILE A 38 -3.27 12.68 -18.89
CA ILE A 38 -2.01 11.98 -19.19
C ILE A 38 -2.27 10.85 -20.19
N ASP A 39 -3.33 10.06 -19.95
CA ASP A 39 -3.69 8.92 -20.81
C ASP A 39 -5.20 8.67 -20.74
N SER A 40 -5.91 9.10 -21.78
CA SER A 40 -7.35 8.94 -21.89
C SER A 40 -7.81 7.47 -21.93
N ASP A 41 -6.96 6.54 -22.36
CA ASP A 41 -7.29 5.12 -22.49
C ASP A 41 -7.39 4.45 -21.11
N LEU A 42 -6.68 4.97 -20.12
CA LEU A 42 -6.74 4.50 -18.74
C LEU A 42 -8.02 4.95 -18.00
N LEU A 43 -8.73 5.96 -18.52
CA LEU A 43 -9.91 6.55 -17.85
C LEU A 43 -10.99 5.51 -17.56
N ILE A 44 -11.30 4.63 -18.51
CA ILE A 44 -12.35 3.61 -18.35
C ILE A 44 -11.97 2.66 -17.21
N GLY A 45 -10.74 2.17 -17.19
CA GLY A 45 -10.23 1.33 -16.12
C GLY A 45 -10.31 2.00 -14.75
N HIS A 46 -9.91 3.28 -14.68
CA HIS A 46 -9.96 4.06 -13.45
C HIS A 46 -11.40 4.29 -12.93
N LEU A 47 -12.34 4.55 -13.83
CA LEU A 47 -13.77 4.69 -13.47
C LEU A 47 -14.39 3.38 -12.99
N VAL A 48 -14.04 2.25 -13.61
CA VAL A 48 -14.49 0.92 -13.17
C VAL A 48 -13.98 0.62 -11.76
N TRP A 49 -12.68 0.86 -11.50
CA TRP A 49 -12.11 0.69 -10.16
C TRP A 49 -12.72 1.64 -9.13
N SER A 50 -13.01 2.88 -9.50
CA SER A 50 -13.70 3.85 -8.64
C SER A 50 -15.11 3.38 -8.29
N ALA A 51 -15.84 2.79 -9.25
CA ALA A 51 -17.17 2.21 -9.01
C ALA A 51 -17.08 0.99 -8.09
N PHE A 52 -16.12 0.08 -8.33
CA PHE A 52 -15.88 -1.09 -7.49
C PHE A 52 -15.51 -0.70 -6.05
N SER A 53 -14.61 0.27 -5.88
CA SER A 53 -14.21 0.81 -4.57
C SER A 53 -15.38 1.46 -3.84
N THR A 54 -16.26 2.18 -4.56
CA THR A 54 -17.48 2.76 -4.00
C THR A 54 -18.45 1.66 -3.51
N CYS A 55 -18.64 0.60 -4.29
CA CYS A 55 -19.46 -0.55 -3.87
C CYS A 55 -18.87 -1.24 -2.64
N GLY A 56 -17.54 -1.44 -2.61
CA GLY A 56 -16.82 -1.97 -1.46
C GLY A 56 -16.99 -1.12 -0.20
N PHE A 57 -16.82 0.20 -0.34
CA PHE A 57 -17.03 1.15 0.76
C PHE A 57 -18.46 1.09 1.34
N ILE A 58 -19.47 1.09 0.47
CA ILE A 58 -20.88 0.97 0.89
C ILE A 58 -21.15 -0.36 1.56
N SER A 59 -20.60 -1.46 1.02
CA SER A 59 -20.76 -2.81 1.58
C SER A 59 -20.15 -2.92 2.97
N VAL A 60 -18.98 -2.32 3.19
CA VAL A 60 -18.31 -2.28 4.50
C VAL A 60 -19.15 -1.48 5.52
N ILE A 61 -19.60 -0.28 5.16
CA ILE A 61 -20.40 0.57 6.07
C ILE A 61 -21.76 -0.07 6.40
N ALA A 62 -22.41 -0.68 5.41
CA ALA A 62 -23.71 -1.30 5.60
C ALA A 62 -23.64 -2.64 6.32
N GLY A 63 -22.58 -3.44 6.06
CA GLY A 63 -22.44 -4.82 6.53
C GLY A 63 -21.69 -4.96 7.85
N ILE A 64 -20.65 -4.15 8.07
CA ILE A 64 -19.78 -4.29 9.23
C ILE A 64 -20.24 -3.35 10.34
N ARG A 65 -21.24 -3.77 11.09
CA ARG A 65 -21.71 -3.03 12.30
C ARG A 65 -20.85 -3.29 13.53
N ASP A 66 -20.19 -4.42 13.59
CA ASP A 66 -19.33 -4.82 14.71
C ASP A 66 -18.00 -5.37 14.18
N PHE A 67 -16.96 -4.56 14.28
CA PHE A 67 -15.59 -4.93 13.88
C PHE A 67 -15.04 -6.14 14.65
N LYS A 68 -15.59 -6.45 15.84
CA LYS A 68 -15.18 -7.63 16.60
C LYS A 68 -15.49 -8.94 15.88
N ARG A 69 -16.48 -8.94 14.98
CA ARG A 69 -16.81 -10.13 14.16
C ARG A 69 -15.73 -10.44 13.12
N LEU A 70 -14.97 -9.44 12.65
CA LEU A 70 -13.84 -9.68 11.74
C LEU A 70 -12.77 -10.59 12.35
N LYS A 71 -12.64 -10.59 13.68
CA LYS A 71 -11.73 -11.49 14.38
C LYS A 71 -12.02 -12.98 14.09
N ASN A 72 -13.28 -13.35 13.86
CA ASN A 72 -13.64 -14.73 13.56
C ASN A 72 -13.16 -15.18 12.18
N PHE A 73 -12.94 -14.22 11.27
CA PHE A 73 -12.46 -14.44 9.91
C PHE A 73 -10.96 -14.23 9.75
N GLN A 74 -10.21 -13.94 10.83
CA GLN A 74 -8.78 -13.62 10.75
C GLN A 74 -7.96 -14.71 10.06
N ARG A 75 -8.17 -15.99 10.37
CA ARG A 75 -7.41 -17.10 9.77
C ARG A 75 -7.66 -17.26 8.27
N PRO A 76 -8.93 -17.39 7.80
CA PRO A 76 -9.17 -17.46 6.35
C PRO A 76 -8.71 -16.20 5.61
N LEU A 77 -8.87 -15.02 6.19
CA LEU A 77 -8.36 -13.78 5.57
C LEU A 77 -6.83 -13.75 5.49
N GLY A 78 -6.12 -14.26 6.50
CA GLY A 78 -4.66 -14.39 6.43
C GLY A 78 -4.22 -15.32 5.29
N LEU A 79 -4.87 -16.45 5.11
CA LEU A 79 -4.58 -17.36 4.00
C LEU A 79 -4.93 -16.76 2.64
N ILE A 80 -6.10 -16.13 2.50
CA ILE A 80 -6.51 -15.45 1.27
C ILE A 80 -5.53 -14.32 0.95
N GLY A 81 -5.11 -13.53 1.97
CA GLY A 81 -4.15 -12.46 1.80
C GLY A 81 -2.81 -12.94 1.27
N LEU A 82 -2.27 -14.01 1.85
CA LEU A 82 -1.04 -14.64 1.36
C LEU A 82 -1.22 -15.16 -0.08
N LEU A 83 -2.31 -15.88 -0.36
CA LEU A 83 -2.57 -16.39 -1.71
C LEU A 83 -2.61 -15.25 -2.75
N LEU A 84 -3.33 -14.16 -2.46
CA LEU A 84 -3.43 -13.01 -3.37
C LEU A 84 -2.07 -12.35 -3.62
N ILE A 85 -1.22 -12.24 -2.58
CA ILE A 85 0.14 -11.69 -2.73
C ILE A 85 1.03 -12.65 -3.52
N PHE A 86 0.83 -13.97 -3.40
CA PHE A 86 1.63 -14.94 -4.14
C PHE A 86 1.25 -15.06 -5.63
N VAL A 87 0.03 -14.70 -6.03
CA VAL A 87 -0.43 -14.83 -7.42
C VAL A 87 0.53 -14.18 -8.40
N PRO A 88 0.95 -12.90 -8.28
CA PRO A 88 1.91 -12.29 -9.20
C PRO A 88 3.29 -12.98 -9.18
N THR A 89 3.73 -13.44 -8.00
CA THR A 89 5.01 -14.17 -7.87
C THR A 89 5.00 -15.47 -8.63
N VAL A 90 3.92 -16.25 -8.53
CA VAL A 90 3.79 -17.52 -9.24
C VAL A 90 3.74 -17.31 -10.75
N MET A 91 3.04 -16.26 -11.20
CA MET A 91 3.00 -15.95 -12.64
C MET A 91 4.36 -15.54 -13.19
N LYS A 92 5.10 -14.70 -12.45
CA LYS A 92 6.48 -14.35 -12.82
C LYS A 92 7.37 -15.59 -12.97
N LEU A 93 7.17 -16.61 -12.15
CA LEU A 93 7.91 -17.87 -12.23
C LEU A 93 7.50 -18.75 -13.42
N ILE A 94 6.22 -18.67 -13.85
CA ILE A 94 5.70 -19.47 -14.97
C ILE A 94 6.12 -18.87 -16.30
N ASP A 95 5.99 -17.56 -16.46
CA ASP A 95 6.22 -16.87 -17.74
C ASP A 95 7.70 -16.62 -18.02
N GLY A 96 8.57 -16.76 -17.02
CA GLY A 96 10.04 -16.64 -17.19
C GLY A 96 10.53 -15.25 -17.60
N GLU A 97 9.66 -14.28 -17.74
CA GLU A 97 10.01 -12.90 -18.09
C GLU A 97 10.36 -12.07 -16.86
N ILE A 98 11.47 -11.34 -16.95
CA ILE A 98 11.94 -10.40 -15.91
C ILE A 98 11.15 -9.09 -16.00
N GLY A 99 9.82 -9.19 -16.09
CA GLY A 99 8.92 -8.03 -16.14
C GLY A 99 8.13 -7.86 -14.83
N SER A 100 7.69 -6.64 -14.56
CA SER A 100 6.85 -6.34 -13.41
C SER A 100 5.41 -6.82 -13.64
N TYR A 101 5.15 -8.12 -13.45
CA TYR A 101 3.78 -8.63 -13.45
C TYR A 101 3.11 -8.25 -12.13
N ARG A 102 2.59 -7.03 -12.05
CA ARG A 102 1.78 -6.56 -10.92
C ARG A 102 0.29 -6.76 -11.16
N SER A 103 -0.14 -6.68 -12.40
CA SER A 103 -1.54 -6.62 -12.74
C SER A 103 -1.90 -7.52 -13.90
N PHE A 104 -3.09 -8.11 -13.80
CA PHE A 104 -3.73 -8.83 -14.91
C PHE A 104 -4.50 -7.82 -15.74
N GLN A 105 -4.21 -7.73 -17.02
CA GLN A 105 -5.01 -6.94 -17.94
C GLN A 105 -6.16 -7.78 -18.50
N ILE A 106 -7.39 -7.40 -18.11
CA ILE A 106 -8.60 -7.93 -18.73
C ILE A 106 -9.22 -6.79 -19.52
N SER A 107 -8.98 -6.77 -20.85
CA SER A 107 -9.33 -5.65 -21.71
C SER A 107 -8.64 -4.36 -21.26
N SER A 108 -9.40 -3.32 -20.94
CA SER A 108 -8.90 -2.00 -20.45
C SER A 108 -8.76 -1.91 -18.93
N VAL A 109 -9.01 -3.01 -18.18
CA VAL A 109 -8.97 -3.00 -16.71
C VAL A 109 -7.77 -3.80 -16.22
N ALA A 110 -6.83 -3.14 -15.54
CA ALA A 110 -5.75 -3.80 -14.85
C ALA A 110 -6.20 -4.21 -13.44
N ILE A 111 -6.06 -5.49 -13.10
CA ILE A 111 -6.40 -6.03 -11.77
C ILE A 111 -5.11 -6.37 -11.05
N ASP A 112 -4.81 -5.63 -9.98
CA ASP A 112 -3.70 -5.92 -9.08
C ASP A 112 -4.24 -6.59 -7.80
N PRO A 113 -3.94 -7.87 -7.55
CA PRO A 113 -4.37 -8.57 -6.36
C PRO A 113 -3.59 -8.19 -5.09
N GLY A 114 -2.41 -7.57 -5.23
CA GLY A 114 -1.51 -7.22 -4.12
C GLY A 114 -2.15 -6.35 -3.04
N PRO A 115 -2.77 -5.20 -3.38
CA PRO A 115 -3.44 -4.34 -2.40
C PRO A 115 -4.56 -5.03 -1.64
N LEU A 116 -5.36 -5.88 -2.31
CA LEU A 116 -6.40 -6.67 -1.66
C LEU A 116 -5.80 -7.71 -0.71
N GLY A 117 -4.71 -8.35 -1.12
CA GLY A 117 -3.95 -9.27 -0.27
C GLY A 117 -3.42 -8.58 0.98
N THR A 118 -2.87 -7.37 0.83
CA THR A 118 -2.38 -6.55 1.94
C THR A 118 -3.50 -6.18 2.92
N LEU A 119 -4.67 -5.78 2.43
CA LEU A 119 -5.85 -5.51 3.28
C LEU A 119 -6.28 -6.75 4.08
N CYS A 120 -6.29 -7.91 3.46
CA CYS A 120 -6.60 -9.18 4.14
C CYS A 120 -5.57 -9.50 5.23
N LEU A 121 -4.28 -9.26 4.98
CA LEU A 121 -3.22 -9.42 5.98
C LEU A 121 -3.34 -8.43 7.14
N ILE A 122 -3.71 -7.18 6.87
CA ILE A 122 -3.96 -6.19 7.93
C ILE A 122 -5.04 -6.69 8.88
N ILE A 123 -6.15 -7.21 8.36
CA ILE A 123 -7.24 -7.76 9.18
C ILE A 123 -6.76 -8.98 9.98
N PHE A 124 -5.96 -9.85 9.38
CA PHE A 124 -5.35 -10.99 10.05
C PHE A 124 -4.44 -10.55 11.20
N PHE A 125 -3.51 -9.62 10.96
CA PHE A 125 -2.60 -9.10 11.98
C PHE A 125 -3.36 -8.41 13.10
N ALA A 126 -4.35 -7.55 12.77
CA ALA A 126 -5.20 -6.87 13.74
C ALA A 126 -5.95 -7.85 14.64
N GLY A 127 -6.58 -8.86 14.05
CA GLY A 127 -7.35 -9.86 14.79
C GLY A 127 -6.47 -10.69 15.72
N TRP A 128 -5.27 -11.06 15.27
CA TRP A 128 -4.31 -11.82 16.07
C TRP A 128 -3.77 -11.01 17.24
N LEU A 129 -3.29 -9.80 16.98
CA LEU A 129 -2.74 -8.90 17.99
C LEU A 129 -3.79 -8.41 18.98
N ALA A 130 -5.02 -8.17 18.55
CA ALA A 130 -6.13 -7.84 19.45
C ALA A 130 -6.45 -9.00 20.42
N THR A 131 -6.34 -10.24 19.96
CA THR A 131 -6.51 -11.42 20.82
C THR A 131 -5.43 -11.50 21.87
N TYR A 132 -4.17 -11.26 21.47
CA TYR A 132 -3.02 -11.23 22.38
C TYR A 132 -3.19 -10.13 23.44
N ARG A 133 -3.49 -8.91 23.02
CA ARG A 133 -3.66 -7.77 23.95
C ARG A 133 -4.82 -7.98 24.93
N SER A 134 -5.94 -8.52 24.46
CA SER A 134 -7.09 -8.84 25.34
C SER A 134 -6.75 -9.86 26.40
N ARG A 135 -5.95 -10.87 26.08
CA ARG A 135 -5.50 -11.89 27.03
C ARG A 135 -4.51 -11.32 28.05
N ASN A 136 -3.54 -10.53 27.61
CA ASN A 136 -2.60 -9.89 28.53
C ASN A 136 -3.30 -8.95 29.51
N THR A 137 -4.34 -8.22 29.07
CA THR A 137 -5.13 -7.37 29.94
C THR A 137 -5.90 -8.20 30.97
N ALA A 138 -6.49 -9.31 30.55
CA ALA A 138 -7.20 -10.23 31.47
C ALA A 138 -6.27 -10.87 32.51
N GLU A 139 -5.04 -11.22 32.12
CA GLU A 139 -4.00 -11.72 33.02
C GLU A 139 -3.60 -10.66 34.04
N TYR A 140 -3.34 -9.42 33.59
CA TYR A 140 -2.99 -8.31 34.47
C TYR A 140 -4.09 -7.99 35.51
N LEU A 141 -5.36 -8.22 35.14
CA LEU A 141 -6.52 -8.07 36.04
C LEU A 141 -6.80 -9.30 36.89
N GLY A 142 -5.98 -10.36 36.83
CA GLY A 142 -6.18 -11.60 37.58
C GLY A 142 -7.42 -12.42 37.13
N GLN A 143 -7.92 -12.14 35.92
CA GLN A 143 -9.10 -12.78 35.34
C GLN A 143 -8.77 -13.97 34.42
N ALA A 144 -7.50 -14.21 34.15
CA ALA A 144 -7.00 -15.29 33.31
C ALA A 144 -5.71 -15.87 33.90
N GLU A 145 -5.45 -17.14 33.61
CA GLU A 145 -4.18 -17.76 33.93
C GLU A 145 -3.02 -17.08 33.23
N PRO A 146 -1.83 -16.97 33.92
CA PRO A 146 -0.67 -16.39 33.34
C PRO A 146 -0.37 -17.00 31.97
N LEU A 147 -0.20 -16.14 30.97
CA LEU A 147 0.31 -16.55 29.69
C LEU A 147 1.79 -16.86 29.91
N GLU A 148 2.13 -18.12 30.20
CA GLU A 148 3.52 -18.55 30.06
C GLU A 148 4.04 -18.01 28.73
N GLY A 149 5.16 -17.28 28.78
CA GLY A 149 5.70 -16.51 27.63
C GLY A 149 6.16 -17.40 26.48
N ASP A 150 5.23 -18.16 25.92
CA ASP A 150 5.48 -19.03 24.79
C ASP A 150 5.57 -18.21 23.49
N PRO A 151 6.79 -17.97 22.97
CA PRO A 151 6.99 -17.21 21.74
C PRO A 151 6.39 -17.90 20.51
N SER A 152 6.07 -19.19 20.61
CA SER A 152 5.49 -19.97 19.50
C SER A 152 4.16 -19.42 19.01
N ARG A 153 3.45 -18.67 19.85
CA ARG A 153 2.17 -18.02 19.50
C ARG A 153 2.29 -16.95 18.42
N PHE A 154 3.47 -16.34 18.28
CA PHE A 154 3.72 -15.34 17.25
C PHE A 154 4.24 -15.95 15.94
N ILE A 155 4.57 -17.23 15.91
CA ILE A 155 5.07 -17.91 14.70
C ILE A 155 4.15 -17.73 13.51
N PRO A 156 2.81 -17.91 13.60
CA PRO A 156 1.94 -17.71 12.43
C PRO A 156 1.89 -16.26 11.97
N LEU A 157 1.99 -15.31 12.89
CA LEU A 157 1.97 -13.88 12.60
C LEU A 157 3.26 -13.43 11.91
N ILE A 158 4.40 -13.75 12.52
CA ILE A 158 5.74 -13.45 12.00
C ILE A 158 5.97 -14.22 10.70
N GLY A 159 5.55 -15.47 10.64
CA GLY A 159 5.63 -16.29 9.44
C GLY A 159 4.87 -15.70 8.26
N ALA A 160 3.60 -15.30 8.47
CA ALA A 160 2.81 -14.66 7.43
C ALA A 160 3.41 -13.33 6.96
N TRP A 161 3.95 -12.53 7.89
CA TRP A 161 4.65 -11.28 7.58
C TRP A 161 5.92 -11.52 6.76
N LEU A 162 6.77 -12.45 7.17
CA LEU A 162 8.00 -12.78 6.44
C LEU A 162 7.69 -13.32 5.05
N ILE A 163 6.76 -14.26 4.95
CA ILE A 163 6.36 -14.87 3.68
C ILE A 163 5.82 -13.79 2.73
N ALA A 164 4.93 -12.91 3.20
CA ALA A 164 4.40 -11.81 2.39
C ALA A 164 5.50 -10.84 1.94
N SER A 165 6.39 -10.45 2.86
CA SER A 165 7.49 -9.53 2.56
C SER A 165 8.46 -10.13 1.52
N ILE A 166 8.81 -11.39 1.66
CA ILE A 166 9.67 -12.11 0.71
C ILE A 166 9.01 -12.20 -0.66
N ALA A 167 7.71 -12.57 -0.72
CA ALA A 167 6.98 -12.68 -1.98
C ALA A 167 6.97 -11.34 -2.75
N VAL A 168 6.75 -10.22 -2.06
CA VAL A 168 6.71 -8.89 -2.67
C VAL A 168 8.11 -8.42 -3.12
N ILE A 169 9.16 -8.77 -2.37
CA ILE A 169 10.56 -8.51 -2.80
C ILE A 169 10.86 -9.29 -4.10
N PHE A 170 10.44 -10.54 -4.21
CA PHE A 170 10.59 -11.32 -5.46
C PHE A 170 9.84 -10.71 -6.66
N GLN A 171 8.79 -9.93 -6.41
CA GLN A 171 8.09 -9.15 -7.43
C GLN A 171 8.82 -7.86 -7.81
N SER A 172 9.98 -7.58 -7.20
CA SER A 172 10.72 -6.31 -7.35
C SER A 172 9.92 -5.08 -6.88
N ASP A 173 8.91 -5.29 -6.01
CA ASP A 173 8.06 -4.25 -5.46
C ASP A 173 8.50 -3.83 -4.05
N ILE A 174 9.54 -3.01 -4.01
CA ILE A 174 10.12 -2.52 -2.75
C ILE A 174 9.11 -1.64 -2.00
N SER A 175 8.28 -0.89 -2.72
CA SER A 175 7.29 0.03 -2.12
C SER A 175 6.24 -0.73 -1.32
N SER A 176 5.65 -1.78 -1.90
CA SER A 176 4.66 -2.61 -1.19
C SER A 176 5.29 -3.40 -0.04
N ALA A 177 6.54 -3.87 -0.19
CA ALA A 177 7.26 -4.51 0.90
C ALA A 177 7.44 -3.54 2.09
N PHE A 178 7.82 -2.29 1.83
CA PHE A 178 7.98 -1.26 2.86
C PHE A 178 6.64 -0.96 3.57
N ILE A 179 5.54 -0.90 2.83
CA ILE A 179 4.20 -0.69 3.40
C ILE A 179 3.83 -1.85 4.33
N ILE A 180 3.99 -3.10 3.90
CA ILE A 180 3.67 -4.28 4.71
C ILE A 180 4.51 -4.30 6.00
N VAL A 181 5.80 -4.00 5.89
CA VAL A 181 6.72 -3.93 7.03
C VAL A 181 6.29 -2.83 7.99
N THR A 182 6.01 -1.63 7.50
CA THR A 182 5.64 -0.48 8.34
C THR A 182 4.32 -0.71 9.06
N ILE A 183 3.32 -1.27 8.37
CA ILE A 183 2.03 -1.61 8.98
C ILE A 183 2.23 -2.66 10.07
N PHE A 184 2.98 -3.73 9.80
CA PHE A 184 3.23 -4.78 10.78
C PHE A 184 3.93 -4.25 12.04
N LEU A 185 5.00 -3.45 11.87
CA LEU A 185 5.74 -2.86 12.99
C LEU A 185 4.88 -1.90 13.82
N SER A 186 4.08 -1.06 13.15
CA SER A 186 3.17 -0.13 13.81
C SER A 186 2.12 -0.87 14.64
N MET A 187 1.53 -1.92 14.08
CA MET A 187 0.54 -2.75 14.77
C MET A 187 1.17 -3.53 15.92
N TRP A 188 2.37 -4.05 15.73
CA TRP A 188 3.13 -4.73 16.79
C TRP A 188 3.42 -3.78 17.94
N TRP A 189 3.92 -2.57 17.65
CA TRP A 189 4.19 -1.55 18.65
C TRP A 189 2.95 -1.21 19.48
N VAL A 190 1.83 -0.98 18.83
CA VAL A 190 0.56 -0.65 19.52
C VAL A 190 0.05 -1.82 20.38
N ALA A 191 0.25 -3.06 19.94
CA ALA A 191 -0.30 -4.23 20.63
C ALA A 191 0.60 -4.77 21.75
N VAL A 192 1.91 -4.82 21.51
CA VAL A 192 2.89 -5.45 22.41
C VAL A 192 3.63 -4.40 23.24
N GLY A 193 3.99 -3.26 22.63
CA GLY A 193 4.59 -2.12 23.31
C GLY A 193 6.01 -2.35 23.85
N ARG A 194 6.70 -3.39 23.39
CA ARG A 194 8.07 -3.70 23.82
C ARG A 194 9.09 -3.07 22.88
N PRO A 195 9.89 -2.06 23.34
CA PRO A 195 10.88 -1.40 22.47
C PRO A 195 11.98 -2.34 21.99
N LEU A 196 12.28 -3.38 22.74
CA LEU A 196 13.30 -4.35 22.40
C LEU A 196 12.91 -5.18 21.17
N ASP A 197 11.64 -5.60 21.09
CA ASP A 197 11.12 -6.32 19.92
C ASP A 197 11.22 -5.45 18.66
N LEU A 198 10.85 -4.18 18.78
CA LEU A 198 10.96 -3.22 17.67
C LEU A 198 12.42 -3.05 17.22
N ALA A 199 13.35 -2.94 18.16
CA ALA A 199 14.79 -2.85 17.85
C ALA A 199 15.29 -4.10 17.12
N VAL A 200 14.87 -5.30 17.55
CA VAL A 200 15.21 -6.56 16.89
C VAL A 200 14.65 -6.60 15.45
N PHE A 201 13.38 -6.26 15.26
CA PHE A 201 12.79 -6.22 13.91
C PHE A 201 13.50 -5.20 13.02
N LEU A 202 13.74 -3.98 13.50
CA LEU A 202 14.43 -2.95 12.72
C LEU A 202 15.85 -3.37 12.35
N THR A 203 16.60 -3.98 13.29
CA THR A 203 17.93 -4.49 13.00
C THR A 203 17.90 -5.61 11.96
N ALA A 204 16.95 -6.53 12.06
CA ALA A 204 16.77 -7.60 11.08
C ALA A 204 16.40 -7.06 9.70
N ILE A 205 15.52 -6.04 9.61
CA ILE A 205 15.13 -5.39 8.35
C ILE A 205 16.33 -4.68 7.73
N ILE A 206 17.05 -3.86 8.50
CA ILE A 206 18.24 -3.16 8.02
C ILE A 206 19.30 -4.17 7.52
N GLY A 207 19.54 -5.22 8.29
CA GLY A 207 20.45 -6.29 7.91
C GLY A 207 20.03 -6.98 6.61
N SER A 208 18.74 -7.30 6.46
CA SER A 208 18.22 -7.93 5.24
C SER A 208 18.29 -7.01 4.02
N VAL A 209 18.01 -5.71 4.17
CA VAL A 209 18.16 -4.72 3.10
C VAL A 209 19.62 -4.60 2.66
N LEU A 210 20.55 -4.51 3.59
CA LEU A 210 22.00 -4.46 3.28
C LEU A 210 22.46 -5.73 2.57
N LEU A 211 22.01 -6.91 3.01
CA LEU A 211 22.31 -8.16 2.34
C LEU A 211 21.67 -8.21 0.93
N ALA A 212 20.44 -7.75 0.78
CA ALA A 212 19.76 -7.73 -0.51
C ALA A 212 20.45 -6.79 -1.51
N VAL A 213 20.82 -5.57 -1.10
CA VAL A 213 21.56 -4.63 -1.95
C VAL A 213 22.92 -5.20 -2.39
N ASN A 214 23.60 -5.94 -1.52
CA ASN A 214 24.90 -6.53 -1.89
C ASN A 214 24.81 -7.78 -2.79
N ASN A 215 23.69 -8.50 -2.79
CA ASN A 215 23.57 -9.79 -3.47
C ASN A 215 22.59 -9.78 -4.66
N VAL A 216 21.71 -8.76 -4.77
CA VAL A 216 20.74 -8.65 -5.86
C VAL A 216 21.14 -7.51 -6.78
N PRO A 217 21.62 -7.78 -8.01
CA PRO A 217 22.13 -6.77 -8.93
C PRO A 217 21.11 -5.63 -9.21
N GLU A 218 19.85 -5.98 -9.42
CA GLU A 218 18.79 -4.98 -9.67
C GLU A 218 18.63 -3.98 -8.50
N LEU A 219 18.71 -4.45 -7.25
CA LEU A 219 18.63 -3.57 -6.08
C LEU A 219 19.88 -2.71 -5.93
N GLN A 220 21.03 -3.25 -6.28
CA GLN A 220 22.28 -2.51 -6.31
C GLN A 220 22.24 -1.36 -7.31
N GLU A 221 21.73 -1.62 -8.52
CA GLU A 221 21.58 -0.60 -9.57
C GLU A 221 20.57 0.48 -9.17
N ARG A 222 19.44 0.10 -8.56
CA ARG A 222 18.46 1.07 -8.04
C ARG A 222 19.05 1.93 -6.93
N PHE A 223 19.83 1.35 -6.03
CA PHE A 223 20.52 2.09 -4.97
C PHE A 223 21.61 3.02 -5.53
N ALA A 224 22.37 2.57 -6.53
CA ALA A 224 23.34 3.39 -7.24
C ALA A 224 22.65 4.56 -7.95
N ALA A 225 21.55 4.35 -8.65
CA ALA A 225 20.77 5.39 -9.28
C ALA A 225 20.16 6.41 -8.30
N TRP A 226 19.85 5.99 -7.07
CA TRP A 226 19.39 6.91 -6.03
C TRP A 226 20.53 7.83 -5.52
N THR A 227 21.75 7.31 -5.43
CA THR A 227 22.93 8.10 -4.99
C THR A 227 23.52 8.96 -6.12
N ASP A 228 23.54 8.42 -7.35
CA ASP A 228 23.99 9.13 -8.55
C ASP A 228 23.08 8.76 -9.74
N PRO A 229 21.99 9.52 -9.95
CA PRO A 229 21.04 9.24 -11.03
C PRO A 229 21.64 9.31 -12.44
N TRP A 230 22.76 10.03 -12.61
CA TRP A 230 23.41 10.22 -13.90
C TRP A 230 24.26 9.03 -14.33
N SER A 231 24.76 8.25 -13.37
CA SER A 231 25.61 7.08 -13.64
C SER A 231 24.85 5.90 -14.21
N ASN A 232 23.53 5.80 -13.96
CA ASN A 232 22.68 4.71 -14.43
C ASN A 232 21.42 5.24 -15.10
N PRO A 233 21.44 5.44 -16.44
CA PRO A 233 20.28 5.99 -17.16
C PRO A 233 19.01 5.15 -17.02
N GLN A 234 19.13 3.83 -16.89
CA GLN A 234 17.97 2.93 -16.85
C GLN A 234 17.07 3.19 -15.63
N PHE A 235 17.66 3.42 -14.46
CA PHE A 235 16.92 3.66 -13.22
C PHE A 235 16.94 5.13 -12.78
N GLY A 236 17.94 5.90 -13.23
CA GLY A 236 18.11 7.32 -12.87
C GLY A 236 17.24 8.25 -13.69
N GLU A 237 16.84 7.85 -14.91
CA GLU A 237 16.06 8.69 -15.82
C GLU A 237 14.76 9.19 -15.18
N ALA A 238 14.02 8.31 -14.55
CA ALA A 238 12.79 8.67 -13.83
C ALA A 238 13.06 9.68 -12.69
N ILE A 239 14.18 9.54 -11.99
CA ILE A 239 14.56 10.41 -10.87
C ILE A 239 14.89 11.81 -11.34
N TYR A 240 15.79 11.98 -12.33
CA TYR A 240 16.17 13.33 -12.75
C TYR A 240 15.06 14.02 -13.56
N ARG A 241 14.29 13.29 -14.38
CA ARG A 241 13.14 13.87 -15.09
C ARG A 241 12.06 14.35 -14.12
N SER A 242 11.72 13.54 -13.11
CA SER A 242 10.76 13.97 -12.08
C SER A 242 11.27 15.17 -11.27
N THR A 243 12.56 15.21 -10.98
CA THR A 243 13.17 16.36 -10.27
C THR A 243 13.10 17.64 -11.10
N PHE A 244 13.38 17.57 -12.42
CA PHE A 244 13.26 18.71 -13.31
C PHE A 244 11.81 19.17 -13.48
N SER A 245 10.86 18.25 -13.63
CA SER A 245 9.43 18.55 -13.69
C SER A 245 8.96 19.30 -12.43
N LEU A 246 9.30 18.74 -11.24
CA LEU A 246 9.00 19.41 -9.96
C LEU A 246 9.64 20.80 -9.84
N ALA A 247 10.90 20.94 -10.28
CA ALA A 247 11.59 22.23 -10.27
C ALA A 247 10.94 23.23 -11.23
N GLY A 248 10.47 22.77 -12.39
CA GLY A 248 9.73 23.55 -13.37
C GLY A 248 8.42 24.12 -12.82
N GLY A 249 7.72 23.37 -11.97
CA GLY A 249 6.49 23.81 -11.30
C GLY A 249 6.68 24.98 -10.32
N GLY A 250 7.85 25.09 -9.69
CA GLY A 250 8.15 26.18 -8.75
C GLY A 250 7.14 26.28 -7.61
N LEU A 251 6.83 27.52 -7.19
CA LEU A 251 5.89 27.75 -6.08
C LEU A 251 4.42 27.69 -6.50
N THR A 252 4.08 28.23 -7.66
CA THR A 252 2.69 28.43 -8.12
C THR A 252 2.23 27.46 -9.20
N GLY A 253 3.13 26.64 -9.70
CA GLY A 253 2.87 25.72 -10.80
C GLY A 253 3.04 26.37 -12.18
N THR A 254 3.16 25.52 -13.20
CA THR A 254 3.13 25.93 -14.61
C THR A 254 1.73 26.32 -15.06
N GLY A 255 0.71 25.87 -14.34
CA GLY A 255 -0.70 26.01 -14.65
C GLY A 255 -1.34 24.70 -15.12
N PRO A 256 -2.66 24.55 -14.92
CA PRO A 256 -3.37 23.36 -15.34
C PRO A 256 -3.28 23.15 -16.87
N GLY A 257 -2.73 22.04 -17.29
CA GLY A 257 -2.57 21.73 -18.70
C GLY A 257 -1.25 22.14 -19.33
N GLU A 258 -0.40 22.91 -18.65
CA GLU A 258 0.87 23.44 -19.20
C GLU A 258 2.11 22.63 -18.76
N GLY A 259 1.94 21.65 -17.91
CA GLY A 259 3.04 20.76 -17.49
C GLY A 259 3.42 19.73 -18.55
N ALA A 260 4.63 19.18 -18.45
CA ALA A 260 5.20 18.19 -19.36
C ALA A 260 5.05 16.75 -18.83
N ALA A 261 3.82 16.36 -18.46
CA ALA A 261 3.51 15.04 -17.86
C ALA A 261 4.05 13.85 -18.67
N ASP A 262 4.01 13.95 -20.01
CA ASP A 262 4.48 12.91 -20.93
C ASP A 262 6.00 12.68 -20.86
N TRP A 263 6.72 13.62 -20.29
CA TRP A 263 8.17 13.56 -20.18
C TRP A 263 8.66 12.72 -19.00
N VAL A 264 7.77 12.47 -18.03
CA VAL A 264 8.09 11.72 -16.81
C VAL A 264 7.68 10.27 -16.98
N ALA A 265 8.65 9.38 -17.11
CA ALA A 265 8.40 7.94 -17.14
C ALA A 265 7.73 7.51 -15.83
N GLY A 266 6.58 6.83 -15.92
CA GLY A 266 5.79 6.41 -14.75
C GLY A 266 4.84 7.47 -14.18
N ALA A 267 4.59 8.58 -14.92
CA ALA A 267 3.61 9.60 -14.54
C ALA A 267 2.18 9.05 -14.36
N THR A 268 1.84 7.96 -15.03
CA THR A 268 0.54 7.30 -14.94
C THR A 268 0.43 6.31 -13.77
N ASP A 269 1.55 5.95 -13.11
CA ASP A 269 1.62 4.91 -12.08
C ASP A 269 2.39 5.41 -10.85
N GLN A 270 3.69 5.15 -10.82
CA GLN A 270 4.52 5.35 -9.62
C GLN A 270 4.81 6.82 -9.30
N LEU A 271 4.85 7.66 -10.32
CA LEU A 271 5.20 9.08 -10.23
C LEU A 271 4.01 10.00 -10.56
N ALA A 272 2.77 9.54 -10.38
CA ALA A 272 1.55 10.30 -10.68
C ALA A 272 1.47 11.65 -9.94
N PHE A 273 2.13 11.80 -8.80
CA PHE A 273 2.20 13.07 -8.08
C PHE A 273 3.05 14.12 -8.79
N VAL A 274 4.04 13.71 -9.58
CA VAL A 274 4.97 14.65 -10.23
C VAL A 274 4.28 15.62 -11.20
N PRO A 275 3.45 15.16 -12.15
CA PRO A 275 2.68 16.07 -13.01
C PRO A 275 1.73 16.98 -12.23
N ILE A 276 1.11 16.47 -11.17
CA ILE A 276 0.21 17.24 -10.32
C ILE A 276 0.98 18.39 -9.66
N ALA A 277 2.13 18.08 -9.08
CA ALA A 277 2.97 19.07 -8.41
C ALA A 277 3.63 20.06 -9.38
N GLU A 278 3.96 19.65 -10.62
CA GLU A 278 4.43 20.55 -11.67
C GLU A 278 3.37 21.59 -12.04
N GLU A 279 2.13 21.17 -12.23
CA GLU A 279 1.05 22.07 -12.66
C GLU A 279 0.49 22.94 -11.56
N LEU A 280 0.37 22.40 -10.33
CA LEU A 280 -0.17 23.12 -9.18
C LEU A 280 0.91 23.85 -8.37
N GLY A 281 2.19 23.56 -8.60
CA GLY A 281 3.31 24.07 -7.85
C GLY A 281 3.39 23.53 -6.43
N PHE A 282 4.38 24.02 -5.67
CA PHE A 282 4.58 23.62 -4.29
C PHE A 282 3.37 23.92 -3.41
N ILE A 283 2.71 25.07 -3.60
CA ILE A 283 1.55 25.49 -2.79
C ILE A 283 0.33 24.62 -3.06
N GLY A 284 0.07 24.24 -4.31
CA GLY A 284 -1.08 23.44 -4.68
C GLY A 284 -0.86 21.94 -4.50
N GLY A 285 0.40 21.49 -4.48
CA GLY A 285 0.78 20.09 -4.30
C GLY A 285 1.02 19.68 -2.84
N SER A 286 1.14 20.64 -1.91
CA SER A 286 1.34 20.43 -0.48
C SER A 286 0.03 20.53 0.32
#